data_cb1be43d577ea00b84a37f9fa59cd38c
#
_entry.id   cb1be43d577ea00b84a37f9fa59cd38c
#
_cell.length_a   1.000
_cell.length_b   1.000
_cell.length_c   1.000
_cell.angle_alpha   90.00
_cell.angle_beta   90.00
_cell.angle_gamma   90.00
#
_symmetry.space_group_name_H-M   'P 1'
#
loop_
_entity.id
_entity.type
_entity.pdbx_description
1 polymer ?
#
loop_
_entity_poly.entity_id
_entity_poly.type
_entity_poly.pdbx_seq_one_letter_code
_entity_poly.pdbx_strand_id
1 'polypeptide(L)'
;HKITKNDFKKLKKGEYASVGKSNSLMSLILFNTKNEKITKPKEIGELIVLGKAVSIGYFNNSNETQKKYFKFDGKSAFKTGDLGYKDKNGNFYIVGRNDNIVKIQGYRIDLNEIEKNMNNMPNVYAISVFVHKISNSEKELWAAIELEKNETKLNIFEIKNKLRKILPNYMIPKRLFIIPKMPLTPNGKIDKKKVENYISQNII
;
A
#
# COMPACT_ATOMS: atom_id res chain seq x y z
N HIS A 1 -21.36 -4.13 -10.90
CA HIS A 1 -21.98 -3.68 -9.64
C HIS A 1 -21.53 -2.24 -9.40
N LYS A 2 -22.48 -1.29 -9.38
CA LYS A 2 -22.17 0.10 -8.98
C LYS A 2 -21.99 0.11 -7.46
N ILE A 3 -20.80 0.48 -7.00
CA ILE A 3 -20.57 0.71 -5.58
C ILE A 3 -21.37 1.95 -5.17
N THR A 4 -22.26 1.80 -4.19
CA THR A 4 -23.11 2.88 -3.68
C THR A 4 -22.56 3.44 -2.37
N LYS A 5 -22.98 4.66 -1.99
CA LYS A 5 -22.64 5.24 -0.68
C LYS A 5 -23.05 4.32 0.49
N ASN A 6 -24.07 3.48 0.32
CA ASN A 6 -24.52 2.52 1.33
C ASN A 6 -23.58 1.32 1.48
N ASP A 7 -22.84 0.95 0.43
CA ASP A 7 -21.85 -0.14 0.51
C ASP A 7 -20.66 0.28 1.38
N PHE A 8 -20.27 1.55 1.33
CA PHE A 8 -19.24 2.10 2.24
C PHE A 8 -19.69 2.20 3.69
N LYS A 9 -20.99 2.54 3.95
CA LYS A 9 -21.52 2.63 5.32
C LYS A 9 -21.63 1.28 6.02
N LYS A 10 -21.67 0.17 5.29
CA LYS A 10 -21.77 -1.21 5.82
C LYS A 10 -20.42 -1.82 6.13
N LEU A 11 -19.31 -1.21 5.69
CA LEU A 11 -17.97 -1.73 5.97
C LEU A 11 -17.63 -1.51 7.45
N LYS A 12 -17.27 -2.58 8.14
CA LYS A 12 -16.68 -2.49 9.46
C LYS A 12 -15.27 -1.89 9.35
N LYS A 13 -14.80 -1.25 10.42
CA LYS A 13 -13.43 -0.72 10.48
C LYS A 13 -12.43 -1.84 10.16
N GLY A 14 -11.65 -1.68 9.07
CA GLY A 14 -10.69 -2.68 8.60
C GLY A 14 -11.18 -3.61 7.48
N GLU A 15 -12.42 -3.50 7.02
CA GLU A 15 -12.90 -4.23 5.84
C GLU A 15 -12.55 -3.47 4.54
N TYR A 16 -12.29 -4.23 3.48
CA TYR A 16 -11.99 -3.69 2.15
C TYR A 16 -13.27 -3.59 1.32
N ALA A 17 -13.43 -2.48 0.60
CA ALA A 17 -14.47 -2.35 -0.41
C ALA A 17 -14.14 -3.19 -1.64
N SER A 18 -15.13 -3.88 -2.21
CA SER A 18 -14.95 -4.59 -3.47
C SER A 18 -14.77 -3.59 -4.62
N VAL A 19 -13.82 -3.84 -5.51
CA VAL A 19 -13.68 -3.12 -6.78
C VAL A 19 -14.56 -3.72 -7.89
N GLY A 20 -15.36 -4.74 -7.57
CA GLY A 20 -16.31 -5.36 -8.49
C GLY A 20 -15.77 -6.60 -9.20
N LYS A 21 -16.36 -6.90 -10.35
CA LYS A 21 -16.05 -8.05 -11.20
C LYS A 21 -15.48 -7.62 -12.55
N SER A 22 -14.85 -8.55 -13.24
CA SER A 22 -14.53 -8.42 -14.66
C SER A 22 -15.77 -8.10 -15.50
N ASN A 23 -15.59 -7.39 -16.60
CA ASN A 23 -16.64 -7.06 -17.56
C ASN A 23 -16.20 -7.44 -18.99
N SER A 24 -17.02 -7.13 -20.01
CA SER A 24 -16.75 -7.49 -21.41
C SER A 24 -15.52 -6.79 -22.01
N LEU A 25 -15.14 -5.61 -21.52
CA LEU A 25 -14.00 -4.82 -22.02
C LEU A 25 -12.71 -5.11 -21.27
N MET A 26 -12.83 -5.50 -19.98
CA MET A 26 -11.73 -5.64 -19.06
C MET A 26 -11.91 -6.85 -18.15
N SER A 27 -10.94 -7.74 -18.18
CA SER A 27 -10.85 -8.87 -17.25
C SER A 27 -9.81 -8.58 -16.18
N LEU A 28 -10.12 -8.97 -14.95
CA LEU A 28 -9.21 -8.92 -13.80
C LEU A 28 -8.75 -10.35 -13.48
N ILE A 29 -7.46 -10.53 -13.28
CA ILE A 29 -6.88 -11.77 -12.76
C ILE A 29 -5.85 -11.44 -11.70
N LEU A 30 -5.39 -12.45 -10.97
CA LEU A 30 -4.38 -12.32 -9.92
C LEU A 30 -3.18 -13.20 -10.27
N PHE A 31 -1.98 -12.64 -10.08
CA PHE A 31 -0.73 -13.37 -10.20
C PHE A 31 -0.02 -13.50 -8.86
N ASN A 32 0.56 -14.68 -8.60
CA ASN A 32 1.44 -14.88 -7.46
C ASN A 32 2.85 -14.29 -7.73
N THR A 33 3.75 -14.42 -6.77
CA THR A 33 5.14 -13.90 -6.87
C THR A 33 5.98 -14.60 -7.95
N LYS A 34 5.52 -15.75 -8.48
CA LYS A 34 6.15 -16.48 -9.59
C LYS A 34 5.54 -16.12 -10.95
N ASN A 35 4.66 -15.11 -11.01
CA ASN A 35 3.87 -14.72 -12.18
C ASN A 35 2.91 -15.84 -12.70
N GLU A 36 2.45 -16.72 -11.81
CA GLU A 36 1.44 -17.72 -12.13
C GLU A 36 0.05 -17.21 -11.74
N LYS A 37 -0.96 -17.57 -12.54
CA LYS A 37 -2.35 -17.16 -12.31
C LYS A 37 -2.93 -17.84 -11.08
N ILE A 38 -3.42 -17.05 -10.14
CA ILE A 38 -4.11 -17.52 -8.93
C ILE A 38 -5.56 -17.85 -9.28
N THR A 39 -5.98 -19.05 -8.91
CA THR A 39 -7.38 -19.53 -9.09
C THR A 39 -8.13 -19.67 -7.76
N LYS A 40 -7.42 -19.87 -6.65
CA LYS A 40 -8.02 -20.08 -5.33
C LYS A 40 -8.66 -18.80 -4.79
N PRO A 41 -9.90 -18.86 -4.27
CA PRO A 41 -10.51 -17.72 -3.60
C PRO A 41 -9.73 -17.27 -2.36
N LYS A 42 -9.70 -15.95 -2.11
CA LYS A 42 -9.03 -15.29 -0.99
C LYS A 42 -7.50 -15.40 -0.97
N GLU A 43 -6.87 -16.04 -1.94
CA GLU A 43 -5.43 -15.99 -2.11
C GLU A 43 -5.01 -14.62 -2.64
N ILE A 44 -4.00 -14.01 -1.99
CA ILE A 44 -3.53 -12.66 -2.32
C ILE A 44 -2.49 -12.74 -3.43
N GLY A 45 -2.66 -11.89 -4.45
CA GLY A 45 -1.71 -11.72 -5.53
C GLY A 45 -1.77 -10.35 -6.16
N GLU A 46 -0.87 -10.08 -7.12
CA GLU A 46 -0.88 -8.85 -7.89
C GLU A 46 -2.06 -8.84 -8.86
N LEU A 47 -2.83 -7.74 -8.84
CA LEU A 47 -3.95 -7.54 -9.75
C LEU A 47 -3.43 -7.20 -11.14
N ILE A 48 -3.84 -7.98 -12.12
CA ILE A 48 -3.54 -7.80 -13.53
C ILE A 48 -4.82 -7.43 -14.27
N VAL A 49 -4.74 -6.36 -15.05
CA VAL A 49 -5.82 -5.95 -15.97
C VAL A 49 -5.55 -6.51 -17.35
N LEU A 50 -6.54 -7.15 -17.96
CA LEU A 50 -6.47 -7.72 -19.29
C LEU A 50 -7.55 -7.12 -20.20
N GLY A 51 -7.24 -6.95 -21.47
CA GLY A 51 -8.25 -6.67 -22.47
C GLY A 51 -8.06 -5.39 -23.26
N LYS A 52 -9.13 -4.95 -23.94
CA LYS A 52 -9.10 -3.80 -24.86
C LYS A 52 -8.91 -2.44 -24.15
N ALA A 53 -9.23 -2.37 -22.84
CA ALA A 53 -9.04 -1.16 -22.04
C ALA A 53 -7.59 -0.95 -21.58
N VAL A 54 -6.69 -1.90 -21.84
CA VAL A 54 -5.25 -1.77 -21.53
C VAL A 54 -4.59 -0.90 -22.58
N SER A 55 -3.97 0.22 -22.16
CA SER A 55 -3.23 1.11 -23.04
C SER A 55 -1.99 0.42 -23.65
N ILE A 56 -1.38 1.07 -24.63
CA ILE A 56 -0.18 0.53 -25.32
C ILE A 56 1.10 0.70 -24.51
N GLY A 57 1.11 1.55 -23.48
CA GLY A 57 2.28 1.82 -22.65
C GLY A 57 2.30 3.22 -22.06
N TYR A 58 3.43 3.58 -21.48
CA TYR A 58 3.73 4.93 -20.98
C TYR A 58 4.37 5.77 -22.09
N PHE A 59 3.93 7.02 -22.21
CA PHE A 59 4.51 7.96 -23.18
C PHE A 59 6.00 8.22 -22.86
N ASN A 60 6.85 8.08 -23.87
CA ASN A 60 8.31 8.27 -23.78
C ASN A 60 9.01 7.50 -22.64
N ASN A 61 8.46 6.35 -22.20
CA ASN A 61 9.06 5.53 -21.17
C ASN A 61 8.96 4.04 -21.51
N SER A 62 9.81 3.61 -22.44
CA SER A 62 9.86 2.22 -22.91
C SER A 62 10.27 1.24 -21.80
N ASN A 63 11.18 1.64 -20.92
CA ASN A 63 11.66 0.79 -19.82
C ASN A 63 10.51 0.44 -18.83
N GLU A 64 9.72 1.43 -18.42
CA GLU A 64 8.56 1.16 -17.55
C GLU A 64 7.43 0.45 -18.31
N THR A 65 7.27 0.74 -19.60
CA THR A 65 6.31 0.01 -20.44
C THR A 65 6.63 -1.47 -20.46
N GLN A 66 7.85 -1.87 -20.76
CA GLN A 66 8.27 -3.28 -20.80
C GLN A 66 8.11 -4.00 -19.45
N LYS A 67 8.29 -3.30 -18.33
CA LYS A 67 8.09 -3.88 -16.98
C LYS A 67 6.63 -4.14 -16.63
N LYS A 68 5.72 -3.30 -17.13
CA LYS A 68 4.31 -3.28 -16.69
C LYS A 68 3.35 -3.86 -17.72
N TYR A 69 3.65 -3.74 -19.02
CA TYR A 69 2.77 -4.17 -20.09
C TYR A 69 3.31 -5.43 -20.77
N PHE A 70 2.43 -6.39 -21.01
CA PHE A 70 2.78 -7.67 -21.65
C PHE A 70 1.57 -8.27 -22.35
N LYS A 71 1.75 -9.44 -22.97
CA LYS A 71 0.65 -10.24 -23.52
C LYS A 71 0.39 -11.46 -22.65
N PHE A 72 -0.89 -11.73 -22.38
CA PHE A 72 -1.34 -12.90 -21.66
C PHE A 72 -2.60 -13.46 -22.33
N ASP A 73 -2.58 -14.74 -22.69
CA ASP A 73 -3.66 -15.40 -23.46
C ASP A 73 -4.10 -14.58 -24.69
N GLY A 74 -3.13 -14.05 -25.46
CA GLY A 74 -3.38 -13.23 -26.65
C GLY A 74 -3.91 -11.83 -26.41
N LYS A 75 -4.21 -11.45 -25.16
CA LYS A 75 -4.74 -10.14 -24.77
C LYS A 75 -3.64 -9.22 -24.24
N SER A 76 -3.82 -7.91 -24.40
CA SER A 76 -2.98 -6.93 -23.72
C SER A 76 -3.21 -7.01 -22.20
N ALA A 77 -2.13 -6.99 -21.44
CA ALA A 77 -2.09 -7.14 -20.00
C ALA A 77 -1.28 -6.01 -19.36
N PHE A 78 -1.71 -5.58 -18.18
CA PHE A 78 -1.05 -4.54 -17.38
C PHE A 78 -0.92 -4.96 -15.92
N LYS A 79 0.31 -4.93 -15.39
CA LYS A 79 0.63 -5.10 -13.98
C LYS A 79 0.30 -3.83 -13.22
N THR A 80 -0.75 -3.87 -12.38
CA THR A 80 -1.20 -2.66 -11.66
C THR A 80 -0.28 -2.26 -10.51
N GLY A 81 0.44 -3.21 -9.95
CA GLY A 81 1.15 -3.07 -8.68
C GLY A 81 0.24 -3.14 -7.47
N ASP A 82 -1.07 -3.31 -7.66
CA ASP A 82 -2.02 -3.48 -6.56
C ASP A 82 -2.07 -4.95 -6.14
N LEU A 83 -2.07 -5.20 -4.84
CA LEU A 83 -2.30 -6.52 -4.25
C LEU A 83 -3.76 -6.67 -3.91
N GLY A 84 -4.32 -7.83 -4.22
CA GLY A 84 -5.72 -8.11 -3.97
C GLY A 84 -6.03 -9.59 -3.90
N TYR A 85 -7.28 -9.88 -3.66
CA TYR A 85 -7.83 -11.23 -3.73
C TYR A 85 -9.19 -11.23 -4.43
N LYS A 86 -9.63 -12.41 -4.85
CA LYS A 86 -10.97 -12.66 -5.40
C LYS A 86 -11.76 -13.50 -4.42
N ASP A 87 -13.01 -13.15 -4.15
CA ASP A 87 -13.92 -13.96 -3.34
C ASP A 87 -14.54 -15.12 -4.16
N LYS A 88 -15.31 -15.99 -3.49
CA LYS A 88 -16.02 -17.11 -4.12
C LYS A 88 -17.07 -16.64 -5.13
N ASN A 89 -17.57 -15.40 -5.00
CA ASN A 89 -18.58 -14.80 -5.87
C ASN A 89 -17.96 -14.10 -7.08
N GLY A 90 -16.64 -14.08 -7.20
CA GLY A 90 -15.90 -13.44 -8.30
C GLY A 90 -15.66 -11.94 -8.13
N ASN A 91 -15.93 -11.36 -6.96
CA ASN A 91 -15.59 -9.96 -6.67
C ASN A 91 -14.13 -9.84 -6.28
N PHE A 92 -13.47 -8.79 -6.77
CA PHE A 92 -12.09 -8.45 -6.44
C PHE A 92 -12.03 -7.41 -5.33
N TYR A 93 -11.02 -7.53 -4.48
CA TYR A 93 -10.75 -6.66 -3.34
C TYR A 93 -9.28 -6.25 -3.39
N ILE A 94 -8.97 -4.96 -3.26
CA ILE A 94 -7.61 -4.45 -3.16
C ILE A 94 -7.25 -4.35 -1.68
N VAL A 95 -6.13 -4.96 -1.29
CA VAL A 95 -5.65 -5.00 0.10
C VAL A 95 -4.39 -4.16 0.33
N GLY A 96 -3.72 -3.74 -0.74
CA GLY A 96 -2.51 -2.94 -0.67
C GLY A 96 -1.83 -2.78 -2.02
N ARG A 97 -0.55 -2.37 -1.99
CA ARG A 97 0.29 -2.26 -3.18
C ARG A 97 1.56 -3.08 -3.03
N ASN A 98 2.01 -3.65 -4.16
CA ASN A 98 3.21 -4.49 -4.24
C ASN A 98 4.50 -3.67 -4.03
N ASP A 99 4.45 -2.37 -4.32
CA ASP A 99 5.57 -1.45 -4.20
C ASP A 99 5.85 -0.96 -2.76
N ASN A 100 4.98 -1.27 -1.80
CA ASN A 100 5.17 -0.99 -0.38
C ASN A 100 5.77 -2.16 0.40
N ILE A 101 6.18 -3.22 -0.28
CA ILE A 101 6.90 -4.33 0.35
C ILE A 101 8.41 -4.07 0.24
N VAL A 102 9.08 -4.09 1.38
CA VAL A 102 10.53 -3.84 1.49
C VAL A 102 11.24 -5.04 2.11
N LYS A 103 12.53 -5.17 1.82
CA LYS A 103 13.39 -6.18 2.47
C LYS A 103 14.40 -5.48 3.36
N ILE A 104 14.32 -5.72 4.68
CA ILE A 104 15.23 -5.18 5.69
C ILE A 104 15.77 -6.33 6.52
N GLN A 105 17.08 -6.45 6.63
CA GLN A 105 17.77 -7.51 7.39
C GLN A 105 17.23 -8.93 7.08
N GLY A 106 16.89 -9.19 5.80
CA GLY A 106 16.34 -10.48 5.38
C GLY A 106 14.82 -10.64 5.53
N TYR A 107 14.16 -9.80 6.31
CA TYR A 107 12.72 -9.83 6.51
C TYR A 107 11.97 -9.12 5.39
N ARG A 108 10.89 -9.74 4.93
CA ARG A 108 9.94 -9.11 3.99
C ARG A 108 8.86 -8.38 4.79
N ILE A 109 8.77 -7.07 4.63
CA ILE A 109 7.93 -6.19 5.43
C ILE A 109 6.97 -5.46 4.51
N ASP A 110 5.67 -5.55 4.78
CA ASP A 110 4.65 -4.73 4.14
C ASP A 110 4.46 -3.43 4.96
N LEU A 111 4.86 -2.30 4.39
CA LEU A 111 4.71 -1.00 5.05
C LEU A 111 3.23 -0.63 5.26
N ASN A 112 2.33 -1.10 4.39
CA ASN A 112 0.89 -0.83 4.55
C ASN A 112 0.33 -1.51 5.79
N GLU A 113 0.82 -2.70 6.16
CA GLU A 113 0.39 -3.39 7.37
C GLU A 113 0.74 -2.58 8.62
N ILE A 114 1.94 -2.00 8.64
CA ILE A 114 2.37 -1.14 9.73
C ILE A 114 1.51 0.14 9.75
N GLU A 115 1.35 0.81 8.61
CA GLU A 115 0.53 2.02 8.47
C GLU A 115 -0.91 1.78 8.92
N LYS A 116 -1.51 0.65 8.52
CA LYS A 116 -2.88 0.28 8.93
C LYS A 116 -3.02 0.14 10.44
N ASN A 117 -2.08 -0.53 11.08
CA ASN A 117 -2.12 -0.73 12.53
C ASN A 117 -1.90 0.59 13.29
N MET A 118 -1.04 1.47 12.78
CA MET A 118 -0.78 2.78 13.39
C MET A 118 -1.92 3.77 13.15
N ASN A 119 -2.58 3.78 11.99
CA ASN A 119 -3.76 4.61 11.70
C ASN A 119 -4.97 4.27 12.59
N ASN A 120 -5.00 3.09 13.19
CA ASN A 120 -6.05 2.70 14.14
C ASN A 120 -5.77 3.19 15.57
N MET A 121 -4.66 3.88 15.82
CA MET A 121 -4.33 4.40 17.14
C MET A 121 -5.06 5.73 17.40
N PRO A 122 -5.40 6.02 18.68
CA PRO A 122 -6.01 7.29 19.01
C PRO A 122 -5.05 8.45 18.68
N ASN A 123 -5.62 9.60 18.36
CA ASN A 123 -4.93 10.86 18.11
C ASN A 123 -4.02 10.89 16.87
N VAL A 124 -4.06 9.85 16.04
CA VAL A 124 -3.33 9.78 14.77
C VAL A 124 -4.27 10.17 13.62
N TYR A 125 -3.98 11.29 12.96
CA TYR A 125 -4.71 11.74 11.78
C TYR A 125 -4.19 11.08 10.50
N ALA A 126 -2.89 11.10 10.31
CA ALA A 126 -2.24 10.49 9.15
C ALA A 126 -0.87 9.91 9.52
N ILE A 127 -0.46 8.88 8.78
CA ILE A 127 0.83 8.23 8.98
C ILE A 127 1.49 7.90 7.65
N SER A 128 2.81 7.94 7.66
CA SER A 128 3.64 7.42 6.58
C SER A 128 4.77 6.61 7.16
N VAL A 129 4.87 5.34 6.76
CA VAL A 129 6.00 4.46 7.08
C VAL A 129 6.89 4.34 5.85
N PHE A 130 8.19 4.50 6.04
CA PHE A 130 9.18 4.45 4.97
C PHE A 130 10.49 3.83 5.44
N VAL A 131 11.33 3.47 4.47
CA VAL A 131 12.66 2.93 4.72
C VAL A 131 13.66 4.06 4.60
N HIS A 132 14.34 4.36 5.70
CA HIS A 132 15.46 5.30 5.70
C HIS A 132 16.78 4.56 5.56
N LYS A 133 17.66 5.05 4.68
CA LYS A 133 19.01 4.52 4.49
C LYS A 133 19.98 5.23 5.44
N ILE A 134 20.49 4.49 6.40
CA ILE A 134 21.55 4.99 7.32
C ILE A 134 22.91 4.95 6.62
N SER A 135 23.16 3.86 5.87
CA SER A 135 24.36 3.66 5.07
C SER A 135 24.05 2.82 3.83
N ASN A 136 25.05 2.48 3.04
CA ASN A 136 24.87 1.61 1.87
C ASN A 136 24.34 0.20 2.22
N SER A 137 24.65 -0.30 3.42
CA SER A 137 24.26 -1.63 3.89
C SER A 137 23.16 -1.62 4.95
N GLU A 138 22.91 -0.47 5.60
CA GLU A 138 22.00 -0.38 6.72
C GLU A 138 20.75 0.45 6.38
N LYS A 139 19.59 -0.16 6.66
CA LYS A 139 18.26 0.44 6.44
C LYS A 139 17.43 0.27 7.71
N GLU A 140 16.64 1.29 8.02
CA GLU A 140 15.72 1.29 9.14
C GLU A 140 14.29 1.63 8.71
N LEU A 141 13.33 1.12 9.45
CA LEU A 141 11.95 1.56 9.35
C LEU A 141 11.77 2.83 10.19
N TRP A 142 11.30 3.88 9.55
CA TRP A 142 10.92 5.14 10.18
C TRP A 142 9.45 5.44 9.91
N ALA A 143 8.81 6.20 10.80
CA ALA A 143 7.44 6.65 10.62
C ALA A 143 7.30 8.13 10.90
N ALA A 144 6.55 8.82 10.04
CA ALA A 144 6.05 10.17 10.27
C ALA A 144 4.59 10.10 10.68
N ILE A 145 4.18 10.91 11.64
CA ILE A 145 2.84 10.95 12.22
C ILE A 145 2.36 12.39 12.21
N GLU A 146 1.18 12.62 11.63
CA GLU A 146 0.39 13.83 11.83
C GLU A 146 -0.66 13.54 12.88
N LEU A 147 -0.77 14.40 13.89
CA LEU A 147 -1.75 14.25 14.97
C LEU A 147 -3.11 14.82 14.56
N GLU A 148 -4.17 14.37 15.21
CA GLU A 148 -5.48 14.98 15.10
C GLU A 148 -5.45 16.45 15.62
N LYS A 149 -6.38 17.26 15.13
CA LYS A 149 -6.50 18.66 15.58
C LYS A 149 -6.68 18.72 17.09
N ASN A 150 -5.95 19.64 17.72
CA ASN A 150 -5.91 19.88 19.18
C ASN A 150 -5.07 18.89 19.98
N GLU A 151 -4.40 17.94 19.34
CA GLU A 151 -3.44 17.06 20.00
C GLU A 151 -2.02 17.59 19.80
N THR A 152 -1.29 17.74 20.90
CA THR A 152 0.08 18.29 20.85
C THR A 152 1.15 17.28 21.24
N LYS A 153 0.75 16.16 21.86
CA LYS A 153 1.68 15.14 22.35
C LYS A 153 1.18 13.75 22.06
N LEU A 154 2.10 12.91 21.65
CA LEU A 154 1.89 11.48 21.46
C LEU A 154 2.95 10.74 22.28
N ASN A 155 2.51 9.78 23.09
CA ASN A 155 3.45 8.96 23.83
C ASN A 155 4.04 7.89 22.90
N ILE A 156 5.23 8.17 22.35
CA ILE A 156 5.93 7.26 21.42
C ILE A 156 6.16 5.88 22.06
N PHE A 157 6.44 5.82 23.36
CA PHE A 157 6.64 4.56 24.06
C PHE A 157 5.37 3.71 24.08
N GLU A 158 4.21 4.32 24.36
CA GLU A 158 2.92 3.63 24.33
C GLU A 158 2.58 3.11 22.92
N ILE A 159 2.85 3.90 21.87
CA ILE A 159 2.65 3.45 20.50
C ILE A 159 3.49 2.22 20.21
N LYS A 160 4.79 2.26 20.50
CA LYS A 160 5.67 1.11 20.29
C LYS A 160 5.23 -0.11 21.08
N ASN A 161 4.76 0.06 22.31
CA ASN A 161 4.24 -1.04 23.12
C ASN A 161 2.95 -1.63 22.55
N LYS A 162 2.04 -0.80 22.03
CA LYS A 162 0.83 -1.28 21.35
C LYS A 162 1.19 -2.04 20.07
N LEU A 163 2.12 -1.52 19.27
CA LEU A 163 2.59 -2.20 18.05
C LEU A 163 3.22 -3.54 18.35
N ARG A 164 4.06 -3.66 19.39
CA ARG A 164 4.69 -4.93 19.79
C ARG A 164 3.70 -6.04 20.16
N LYS A 165 2.48 -5.68 20.53
CA LYS A 165 1.42 -6.68 20.84
C LYS A 165 0.79 -7.29 19.58
N ILE A 166 0.92 -6.62 18.43
CA ILE A 166 0.21 -6.97 17.20
C ILE A 166 1.13 -7.20 15.99
N LEU A 167 2.37 -6.68 16.05
CA LEU A 167 3.35 -6.82 14.98
C LEU A 167 4.65 -7.44 15.49
N PRO A 168 5.35 -8.22 14.67
CA PRO A 168 6.70 -8.68 14.96
C PRO A 168 7.67 -7.53 15.20
N ASN A 169 8.69 -7.73 16.03
CA ASN A 169 9.66 -6.67 16.37
C ASN A 169 10.36 -6.03 15.18
N TYR A 170 10.64 -6.80 14.13
CA TYR A 170 11.27 -6.30 12.90
C TYR A 170 10.38 -5.35 12.08
N MET A 171 9.07 -5.31 12.34
CA MET A 171 8.10 -4.39 11.73
C MET A 171 7.86 -3.12 12.56
N ILE A 172 8.45 -3.00 13.73
CA ILE A 172 8.29 -1.81 14.58
C ILE A 172 9.23 -0.70 14.07
N PRO A 173 8.71 0.49 13.72
CA PRO A 173 9.55 1.59 13.30
C PRO A 173 10.54 1.98 14.41
N LYS A 174 11.83 2.08 14.07
CA LYS A 174 12.87 2.46 15.02
C LYS A 174 12.71 3.91 15.48
N ARG A 175 12.38 4.81 14.54
CA ARG A 175 12.13 6.23 14.82
C ARG A 175 10.72 6.63 14.41
N LEU A 176 10.08 7.42 15.25
CA LEU A 176 8.78 8.03 15.00
C LEU A 176 8.92 9.53 15.13
N PHE A 177 8.46 10.25 14.12
CA PHE A 177 8.54 11.70 14.04
C PHE A 177 7.13 12.28 14.00
N ILE A 178 6.85 13.23 14.88
CA ILE A 178 5.61 14.01 14.80
C ILE A 178 5.88 15.18 13.85
N ILE A 179 5.07 15.31 12.80
CA ILE A 179 5.16 16.40 11.85
C ILE A 179 3.87 17.21 11.84
N PRO A 180 3.93 18.52 11.61
CA PRO A 180 2.75 19.39 11.68
C PRO A 180 1.69 19.05 10.65
N LYS A 181 2.10 18.66 9.45
CA LYS A 181 1.21 18.30 8.33
C LYS A 181 1.88 17.32 7.39
N MET A 182 1.12 16.30 6.99
CA MET A 182 1.58 15.30 6.04
C MET A 182 1.64 15.89 4.63
N PRO A 183 2.82 15.88 3.97
CA PRO A 183 2.93 16.29 2.58
C PRO A 183 2.09 15.40 1.66
N LEU A 184 1.32 16.02 0.78
CA LEU A 184 0.47 15.32 -0.17
C LEU A 184 0.95 15.54 -1.62
N THR A 185 0.68 14.55 -2.47
CA THR A 185 0.77 14.67 -3.93
C THR A 185 -0.40 15.50 -4.46
N PRO A 186 -0.36 16.00 -5.71
CA PRO A 186 -1.49 16.69 -6.34
C PRO A 186 -2.81 15.89 -6.31
N ASN A 187 -2.72 14.57 -6.28
CA ASN A 187 -3.87 13.66 -6.23
C ASN A 187 -4.34 13.35 -4.80
N GLY A 188 -3.88 14.08 -3.79
CA GLY A 188 -4.31 13.93 -2.39
C GLY A 188 -3.73 12.71 -1.65
N LYS A 189 -2.75 12.00 -2.21
CA LYS A 189 -2.05 10.90 -1.54
C LYS A 189 -0.81 11.41 -0.80
N ILE A 190 -0.42 10.72 0.28
CA ILE A 190 0.82 11.04 1.00
C ILE A 190 2.03 10.90 0.07
N ASP A 191 2.83 11.96 0.00
CA ASP A 191 4.07 12.01 -0.76
C ASP A 191 5.24 11.55 0.13
N LYS A 192 5.51 10.25 0.13
CA LYS A 192 6.54 9.63 0.98
C LYS A 192 7.93 10.25 0.80
N LYS A 193 8.29 10.68 -0.44
CA LYS A 193 9.58 11.33 -0.71
C LYS A 193 9.66 12.70 -0.04
N LYS A 194 8.59 13.49 -0.11
CA LYS A 194 8.55 14.78 0.58
C LYS A 194 8.54 14.63 2.10
N VAL A 195 7.89 13.59 2.63
CA VAL A 195 7.93 13.26 4.07
C VAL A 195 9.36 12.97 4.50
N GLU A 196 10.08 12.09 3.78
CA GLU A 196 11.46 11.74 4.08
C GLU A 196 12.39 12.96 4.00
N ASN A 197 12.27 13.77 2.95
CA ASN A 197 13.04 15.00 2.80
C ASN A 197 12.75 16.00 3.92
N TYR A 198 11.49 16.18 4.31
CA TYR A 198 11.11 17.07 5.41
C TYR A 198 11.80 16.67 6.73
N ILE A 199 11.77 15.38 7.04
CA ILE A 199 12.40 14.86 8.26
C ILE A 199 13.92 15.06 8.21
N SER A 200 14.55 14.76 7.08
CA SER A 200 15.99 14.90 6.90
C SER A 200 16.47 16.36 7.01
N GLN A 201 15.65 17.32 6.59
CA GLN A 201 16.02 18.74 6.59
C GLN A 201 15.70 19.47 7.90
N ASN A 202 14.69 19.02 8.66
CA ASN A 202 14.15 19.79 9.79
C ASN A 202 14.29 19.09 11.14
N ILE A 203 14.64 17.81 11.17
CA ILE A 203 14.58 17.02 12.41
C ILE A 203 15.90 16.27 12.68
N ILE A 204 16.72 16.01 11.66
CA ILE A 204 18.01 15.32 11.72
C ILE A 204 19.12 16.27 11.32
#